data_a438af5b1478e78b8526b8592c933135
#
_entry.id   a438af5b1478e78b8526b8592c933135
#
_cell.length_a   1.000
_cell.length_b   1.000
_cell.length_c   1.000
_cell.angle_alpha   90.00
_cell.angle_beta   90.00
_cell.angle_gamma   90.00
#
_symmetry.space_group_name_H-M   'P 1'
#
loop_
_entity.id
_entity.type
_entity.pdbx_description
1 polymer ?
#
loop_
_entity_poly.entity_id
_entity_poly.type
_entity_poly.pdbx_seq_one_letter_code
_entity_poly.pdbx_strand_id
1 'polypeptide(L)'
;LHQRGIRSGDCFIIALPNWQHAPALMLALGYLGAIGVHMPVLGREREFEGVLRASRAKGIAVPACYRNYDYSSMIDSIALAHEVLELKVAVDLGNPPPGWIDFEVLLEEAHTAVPDHEWRPGADEITSVLFTSGSSGDPKGVVHSANTLNACNATVAPIYGFGPDSVIFMAASLGFSGGLIHGPRLAIYLGATLVLQESWNAEQALQTMAREGAAFTLFTPTLLHDLLGSDAFPEYGPRLVLQ
;
A
#
# COMPACT_ATOMS: atom_id res chain seq x y z
N LEU A 1 9.86 13.56 2.52
CA LEU A 1 10.21 13.07 1.18
C LEU A 1 10.82 14.18 0.32
N HIS A 2 10.15 15.35 0.17
CA HIS A 2 10.67 16.46 -0.66
C HIS A 2 12.04 16.95 -0.18
N GLN A 3 12.23 17.14 1.13
CA GLN A 3 13.53 17.55 1.72
C GLN A 3 14.63 16.50 1.49
N ARG A 4 14.25 15.25 1.24
CA ARG A 4 15.13 14.12 0.95
C ARG A 4 15.33 13.82 -0.53
N GLY A 5 14.98 14.76 -1.41
CA GLY A 5 15.29 14.69 -2.84
C GLY A 5 14.20 14.13 -3.75
N ILE A 6 13.07 13.63 -3.23
CA ILE A 6 11.96 13.14 -4.04
C ILE A 6 11.19 14.32 -4.64
N ARG A 7 10.94 14.26 -5.94
CA ARG A 7 10.30 15.32 -6.76
C ARG A 7 9.11 14.76 -7.53
N SER A 8 8.33 15.67 -8.12
CA SER A 8 7.26 15.32 -9.06
C SER A 8 7.82 14.48 -10.22
N GLY A 9 7.12 13.40 -10.56
CA GLY A 9 7.52 12.44 -11.59
C GLY A 9 8.52 11.37 -11.15
N ASP A 10 9.15 11.50 -9.98
CA ASP A 10 10.03 10.46 -9.45
C ASP A 10 9.22 9.23 -9.02
N CYS A 11 9.72 8.04 -9.33
CA CYS A 11 9.15 6.79 -8.84
C CYS A 11 9.68 6.46 -7.44
N PHE A 12 8.77 5.98 -6.58
CA PHE A 12 9.08 5.53 -5.22
C PHE A 12 8.37 4.21 -4.94
N ILE A 13 9.14 3.16 -4.58
CA ILE A 13 8.58 1.83 -4.29
C ILE A 13 8.01 1.79 -2.89
N ILE A 14 6.77 1.29 -2.77
CA ILE A 14 6.10 0.97 -1.51
C ILE A 14 5.91 -0.54 -1.45
N ALA A 15 6.74 -1.22 -0.67
CA ALA A 15 6.67 -2.66 -0.44
C ALA A 15 6.53 -2.95 1.05
N LEU A 16 5.37 -2.59 1.59
CA LEU A 16 5.04 -2.70 3.01
C LEU A 16 3.92 -3.71 3.23
N PRO A 17 3.86 -4.36 4.41
CA PRO A 17 2.65 -5.07 4.84
C PRO A 17 1.45 -4.11 4.88
N ASN A 18 0.28 -4.64 5.22
CA ASN A 18 -0.92 -3.82 5.42
C ASN A 18 -0.80 -2.97 6.70
N TRP A 19 0.21 -2.11 6.74
CA TRP A 19 0.46 -1.14 7.80
C TRP A 19 -0.02 0.25 7.38
N GLN A 20 -0.35 1.07 8.36
CA GLN A 20 -0.77 2.47 8.16
C GLN A 20 0.26 3.33 7.40
N HIS A 21 1.52 2.93 7.42
CA HIS A 21 2.61 3.60 6.71
C HIS A 21 2.45 3.57 5.19
N ALA A 22 1.87 2.49 4.64
CA ALA A 22 1.67 2.35 3.20
C ALA A 22 0.68 3.40 2.64
N PRO A 23 -0.55 3.56 3.17
CA PRO A 23 -1.44 4.64 2.73
C PRO A 23 -0.89 6.04 3.04
N ALA A 24 -0.14 6.24 4.13
CA ALA A 24 0.50 7.52 4.42
C ALA A 24 1.54 7.90 3.35
N LEU A 25 2.40 6.96 2.94
CA LEU A 25 3.35 7.17 1.84
C LEU A 25 2.63 7.41 0.51
N MET A 26 1.59 6.63 0.21
CA MET A 26 0.78 6.82 -0.99
C MET A 26 0.23 8.25 -1.09
N LEU A 27 -0.31 8.78 0.00
CA LEU A 27 -0.82 10.16 0.06
C LEU A 27 0.29 11.19 -0.09
N ALA A 28 1.41 11.00 0.62
CA ALA A 28 2.54 11.92 0.56
C ALA A 28 3.15 12.01 -0.85
N LEU A 29 3.31 10.86 -1.53
CA LEU A 29 3.80 10.81 -2.91
C LEU A 29 2.80 11.45 -3.87
N GLY A 30 1.51 11.12 -3.75
CA GLY A 30 0.46 11.72 -4.57
C GLY A 30 0.39 13.25 -4.39
N TYR A 31 0.63 13.75 -3.19
CA TYR A 31 0.68 15.18 -2.91
C TYR A 31 1.86 15.87 -3.59
N LEU A 32 3.04 15.22 -3.62
CA LEU A 32 4.24 15.71 -4.29
C LEU A 32 4.19 15.61 -5.83
N GLY A 33 3.21 14.87 -6.38
CA GLY A 33 3.23 14.50 -7.80
C GLY A 33 4.26 13.41 -8.12
N ALA A 34 4.79 12.73 -7.09
CA ALA A 34 5.65 11.57 -7.28
C ALA A 34 4.80 10.31 -7.51
N ILE A 35 5.40 9.31 -8.13
CA ILE A 35 4.72 8.09 -8.58
C ILE A 35 4.94 6.97 -7.57
N GLY A 36 3.88 6.53 -6.89
CA GLY A 36 3.92 5.37 -6.01
C GLY A 36 3.97 4.07 -6.82
N VAL A 37 5.04 3.30 -6.65
CA VAL A 37 5.21 1.97 -7.25
C VAL A 37 4.87 0.94 -6.19
N HIS A 38 3.68 0.35 -6.30
CA HIS A 38 3.19 -0.59 -5.31
C HIS A 38 3.56 -2.02 -5.66
N MET A 39 4.12 -2.75 -4.70
CA MET A 39 4.40 -4.16 -4.84
C MET A 39 4.16 -4.93 -3.54
N PRO A 40 3.84 -6.24 -3.62
CA PRO A 40 3.68 -7.07 -2.43
C PRO A 40 4.98 -7.17 -1.64
N VAL A 41 4.88 -7.02 -0.32
CA VAL A 41 6.05 -7.15 0.57
C VAL A 41 6.70 -8.53 0.48
N LEU A 42 5.95 -9.60 0.20
CA LEU A 42 6.47 -10.96 0.13
C LEU A 42 7.37 -11.24 -1.09
N GLY A 43 7.60 -10.27 -1.97
CA GLY A 43 8.60 -10.34 -3.04
C GLY A 43 10.01 -10.66 -2.49
N ARG A 44 10.86 -11.17 -3.36
CA ARG A 44 12.26 -11.48 -3.07
C ARG A 44 13.17 -10.76 -4.08
N GLU A 45 14.47 -10.99 -4.01
CA GLU A 45 15.48 -10.29 -4.82
C GLU A 45 15.10 -10.13 -6.28
N ARG A 46 14.65 -11.21 -6.92
CA ARG A 46 14.29 -11.20 -8.35
C ARG A 46 13.14 -10.24 -8.67
N GLU A 47 12.08 -10.25 -7.84
CA GLU A 47 10.92 -9.38 -8.02
C GLU A 47 11.31 -7.92 -7.76
N PHE A 48 12.06 -7.67 -6.68
CA PHE A 48 12.52 -6.32 -6.36
C PHE A 48 13.47 -5.77 -7.40
N GLU A 49 14.44 -6.57 -7.86
CA GLU A 49 15.36 -6.18 -8.93
C GLU A 49 14.61 -5.85 -10.23
N GLY A 50 13.65 -6.69 -10.61
CA GLY A 50 12.80 -6.45 -11.79
C GLY A 50 12.01 -5.15 -11.71
N VAL A 51 11.40 -4.87 -10.55
CA VAL A 51 10.63 -3.64 -10.33
C VAL A 51 11.55 -2.42 -10.28
N LEU A 52 12.69 -2.48 -9.59
CA LEU A 52 13.70 -1.40 -9.56
C LEU A 52 14.19 -1.05 -10.95
N ARG A 53 14.55 -2.06 -11.75
CA ARG A 53 15.01 -1.87 -13.12
C ARG A 53 13.93 -1.24 -14.00
N ALA A 54 12.68 -1.71 -13.90
CA ALA A 54 11.58 -1.24 -14.73
C ALA A 54 11.11 0.17 -14.34
N SER A 55 11.05 0.47 -13.05
CA SER A 55 10.55 1.76 -12.54
C SER A 55 11.64 2.82 -12.44
N ARG A 56 12.92 2.44 -12.35
CA ARG A 56 14.04 3.34 -12.03
C ARG A 56 13.75 4.17 -10.78
N ALA A 57 13.14 3.55 -9.77
CA ALA A 57 12.70 4.25 -8.57
C ALA A 57 13.88 4.90 -7.84
N LYS A 58 13.71 6.17 -7.45
CA LYS A 58 14.68 6.92 -6.64
C LYS A 58 14.58 6.59 -5.16
N GLY A 59 13.43 6.12 -4.70
CA GLY A 59 13.22 5.78 -3.31
C GLY A 59 12.47 4.48 -3.14
N ILE A 60 12.63 3.89 -1.96
CA ILE A 60 11.96 2.67 -1.54
C ILE A 60 11.61 2.71 -0.07
N ALA A 61 10.44 2.17 0.29
CA ALA A 61 10.06 1.87 1.66
C ALA A 61 9.76 0.38 1.81
N VAL A 62 10.44 -0.25 2.76
CA VAL A 62 10.26 -1.67 3.11
C VAL A 62 10.22 -1.81 4.64
N PRO A 63 9.67 -2.91 5.19
CA PRO A 63 9.98 -3.27 6.57
C PRO A 63 11.47 -3.62 6.62
N ALA A 64 12.17 -3.27 7.67
CA ALA A 64 13.56 -3.70 7.74
C ALA A 64 13.66 -5.21 7.91
N CYS A 65 12.83 -5.78 8.77
CA CYS A 65 12.66 -7.22 8.92
C CYS A 65 11.16 -7.56 8.97
N TYR A 66 10.73 -8.52 8.17
CA TYR A 66 9.36 -8.98 8.19
C TYR A 66 9.31 -10.50 7.99
N ARG A 67 8.60 -11.21 8.89
CA ARG A 67 8.51 -12.68 8.91
C ARG A 67 9.90 -13.35 8.85
N ASN A 68 10.82 -12.89 9.70
CA ASN A 68 12.20 -13.36 9.79
C ASN A 68 13.03 -13.19 8.50
N TYR A 69 12.64 -12.27 7.63
CA TYR A 69 13.40 -11.94 6.42
C TYR A 69 13.90 -10.50 6.50
N ASP A 70 15.22 -10.30 6.28
CA ASP A 70 15.88 -9.00 6.31
C ASP A 70 15.78 -8.34 4.93
N TYR A 71 14.84 -7.39 4.82
CA TYR A 71 14.61 -6.64 3.58
C TYR A 71 15.68 -5.57 3.36
N SER A 72 16.21 -5.00 4.42
CA SER A 72 17.23 -3.95 4.30
C SER A 72 18.50 -4.50 3.68
N SER A 73 19.00 -5.62 4.15
CA SER A 73 20.16 -6.29 3.57
C SER A 73 19.93 -6.76 2.13
N MET A 74 18.74 -7.27 1.83
CA MET A 74 18.37 -7.65 0.47
C MET A 74 18.37 -6.44 -0.46
N ILE A 75 17.75 -5.35 -0.07
CA ILE A 75 17.71 -4.12 -0.90
C ILE A 75 19.11 -3.54 -1.08
N ASP A 76 19.96 -3.55 -0.05
CA ASP A 76 21.34 -3.08 -0.18
C ASP A 76 22.14 -3.92 -1.20
N SER A 77 21.95 -5.23 -1.21
CA SER A 77 22.61 -6.10 -2.19
C SER A 77 22.18 -5.81 -3.64
N ILE A 78 20.90 -5.52 -3.85
CA ILE A 78 20.35 -5.16 -5.17
C ILE A 78 20.76 -3.74 -5.55
N ALA A 79 20.70 -2.78 -4.62
CA ALA A 79 21.01 -1.38 -4.86
C ALA A 79 22.43 -1.13 -5.31
N LEU A 80 23.41 -1.98 -4.87
CA LEU A 80 24.78 -1.94 -5.34
C LEU A 80 24.90 -2.14 -6.87
N ALA A 81 23.96 -2.84 -7.48
CA ALA A 81 23.89 -3.06 -8.93
C ALA A 81 23.09 -1.98 -9.68
N HIS A 82 22.37 -1.12 -8.96
CA HIS A 82 21.45 -0.12 -9.51
C HIS A 82 21.69 1.25 -8.84
N GLU A 83 22.50 2.11 -9.43
CA GLU A 83 22.90 3.43 -8.90
C GLU A 83 21.77 4.46 -8.78
N VAL A 84 20.49 4.06 -8.97
CA VAL A 84 19.35 5.00 -9.05
C VAL A 84 18.70 5.23 -7.69
N LEU A 85 18.87 4.33 -6.72
CA LEU A 85 18.17 4.37 -5.44
C LEU A 85 18.86 5.34 -4.46
N GLU A 86 18.28 6.54 -4.32
CA GLU A 86 18.84 7.63 -3.50
C GLU A 86 18.27 7.65 -2.07
N LEU A 87 17.02 7.19 -1.87
CA LEU A 87 16.33 7.22 -0.58
C LEU A 87 15.83 5.83 -0.19
N LYS A 88 16.37 5.31 0.91
CA LYS A 88 15.92 4.04 1.51
C LYS A 88 15.25 4.31 2.84
N VAL A 89 13.98 3.92 2.97
CA VAL A 89 13.17 4.09 4.17
C VAL A 89 12.90 2.72 4.79
N ALA A 90 13.24 2.57 6.05
CA ALA A 90 12.88 1.40 6.83
C ALA A 90 11.69 1.73 7.74
N VAL A 91 10.75 0.79 7.83
CA VAL A 91 9.61 0.87 8.76
C VAL A 91 9.81 -0.19 9.83
N ASP A 92 9.48 0.16 11.09
CA ASP A 92 9.54 -0.72 12.26
C ASP A 92 10.97 -1.10 12.69
N LEU A 93 11.82 -0.07 12.78
CA LEU A 93 13.16 -0.21 13.34
C LEU A 93 13.55 1.01 14.15
N GLY A 94 13.65 0.82 15.44
CA GLY A 94 14.23 1.83 16.32
C GLY A 94 15.70 2.18 16.03
N ASN A 95 16.36 1.47 15.12
CA ASN A 95 17.75 1.72 14.74
C ASN A 95 18.01 1.26 13.30
N PRO A 96 17.72 2.11 12.28
CA PRO A 96 17.89 1.75 10.89
C PRO A 96 19.35 1.46 10.53
N PRO A 97 19.65 0.52 9.60
CA PRO A 97 21.00 0.28 9.14
C PRO A 97 21.62 1.53 8.51
N PRO A 98 22.96 1.62 8.41
CA PRO A 98 23.62 2.74 7.77
C PRO A 98 23.09 3.00 6.34
N GLY A 99 22.78 4.25 6.03
CA GLY A 99 22.22 4.66 4.72
C GLY A 99 20.70 4.48 4.61
N TRP A 100 20.03 4.02 5.66
CA TRP A 100 18.58 3.95 5.78
C TRP A 100 18.06 5.05 6.68
N ILE A 101 16.80 5.43 6.45
CA ILE A 101 16.08 6.40 7.27
C ILE A 101 14.89 5.67 7.90
N ASP A 102 14.70 5.84 9.22
CA ASP A 102 13.50 5.36 9.88
C ASP A 102 12.30 6.18 9.43
N PHE A 103 11.15 5.52 9.26
CA PHE A 103 9.92 6.19 8.84
C PHE A 103 9.47 7.25 9.84
N GLU A 104 9.66 7.02 11.15
CA GLU A 104 9.29 7.99 12.19
C GLU A 104 10.11 9.29 12.09
N VAL A 105 11.39 9.20 11.68
CA VAL A 105 12.22 10.39 11.39
C VAL A 105 11.61 11.21 10.26
N LEU A 106 11.08 10.56 9.21
CA LEU A 106 10.38 11.30 8.14
C LEU A 106 9.11 11.99 8.63
N LEU A 107 8.38 11.38 9.57
CA LEU A 107 7.21 12.00 10.19
C LEU A 107 7.58 13.20 11.06
N GLU A 108 8.63 13.08 11.88
CA GLU A 108 9.13 14.20 12.71
C GLU A 108 9.56 15.39 11.85
N GLU A 109 10.32 15.13 10.78
CA GLU A 109 10.71 16.17 9.83
C GLU A 109 9.50 16.82 9.12
N ALA A 110 8.42 16.08 8.92
CA ALA A 110 7.21 16.56 8.23
C ALA A 110 6.39 17.56 9.07
N HIS A 111 6.50 17.55 10.39
CA HIS A 111 5.75 18.48 11.27
C HIS A 111 6.04 19.96 10.98
N THR A 112 7.15 20.27 10.33
CA THR A 112 7.54 21.64 9.96
C THR A 112 7.29 21.97 8.49
N ALA A 113 6.90 21.01 7.68
CA ALA A 113 6.71 21.20 6.25
C ALA A 113 5.27 21.69 5.97
N VAL A 114 5.15 22.88 5.43
CA VAL A 114 3.87 23.37 4.88
C VAL A 114 3.78 22.92 3.44
N PRO A 115 2.75 22.16 3.07
CA PRO A 115 2.57 21.73 1.70
C PRO A 115 2.36 22.93 0.76
N ASP A 116 3.09 22.96 -0.36
CA ASP A 116 2.90 23.94 -1.41
C ASP A 116 1.80 23.48 -2.37
N HIS A 117 0.84 24.34 -2.67
CA HIS A 117 -0.24 24.05 -3.62
C HIS A 117 0.24 23.77 -5.04
N GLU A 118 1.42 24.28 -5.40
CA GLU A 118 2.02 24.08 -6.72
C GLU A 118 2.47 22.63 -6.97
N TRP A 119 2.59 21.80 -5.91
CA TRP A 119 3.05 20.41 -6.07
C TRP A 119 1.96 19.42 -6.45
N ARG A 120 0.70 19.83 -6.49
CA ARG A 120 -0.41 18.92 -6.80
C ARG A 120 -0.41 18.53 -8.28
N PRO A 121 -0.31 17.24 -8.60
CA PRO A 121 -0.39 16.77 -9.97
C PRO A 121 -1.80 16.99 -10.54
N GLY A 122 -1.90 17.10 -11.86
CA GLY A 122 -3.18 17.02 -12.56
C GLY A 122 -3.84 15.64 -12.36
N ALA A 123 -5.16 15.61 -12.41
CA ALA A 123 -5.92 14.39 -12.15
C ALA A 123 -5.63 13.23 -13.14
N ASP A 124 -5.13 13.55 -14.33
CA ASP A 124 -4.75 12.61 -15.39
C ASP A 124 -3.26 12.27 -15.41
N GLU A 125 -2.45 12.92 -14.58
CA GLU A 125 -1.05 12.58 -14.45
C GLU A 125 -0.86 11.24 -13.73
N ILE A 126 0.22 10.53 -14.07
CA ILE A 126 0.53 9.23 -13.46
C ILE A 126 0.85 9.44 -11.99
N THR A 127 0.13 8.74 -11.11
CA THR A 127 0.34 8.78 -9.66
C THR A 127 0.72 7.44 -9.06
N SER A 128 0.42 6.35 -9.78
CA SER A 128 0.67 5.00 -9.27
C SER A 128 1.03 4.03 -10.38
N VAL A 129 1.90 3.08 -10.06
CA VAL A 129 2.22 1.91 -10.88
C VAL A 129 2.01 0.65 -10.05
N LEU A 130 1.27 -0.30 -10.61
CA LEU A 130 1.01 -1.61 -10.03
C LEU A 130 1.63 -2.68 -10.90
N PHE A 131 2.54 -3.48 -10.35
CA PHE A 131 3.17 -4.55 -11.11
C PHE A 131 2.35 -5.84 -11.07
N THR A 132 2.20 -6.46 -12.24
CA THR A 132 1.59 -7.79 -12.37
C THR A 132 2.70 -8.84 -12.47
N SER A 133 2.43 -10.04 -11.93
CA SER A 133 3.27 -11.21 -12.18
C SER A 133 3.11 -11.61 -13.65
N GLY A 134 4.03 -11.13 -14.49
CA GLY A 134 3.98 -11.42 -15.93
C GLY A 134 4.21 -12.90 -16.20
N SER A 135 3.32 -13.53 -16.97
CA SER A 135 3.49 -14.89 -17.49
C SER A 135 4.74 -15.06 -18.39
N SER A 136 5.34 -13.95 -18.82
CA SER A 136 6.52 -13.87 -19.70
C SER A 136 7.86 -13.65 -19.00
N GLY A 137 7.88 -13.62 -17.64
CA GLY A 137 9.12 -13.55 -16.85
C GLY A 137 9.47 -12.16 -16.32
N ASP A 138 9.31 -11.09 -17.08
CA ASP A 138 9.56 -9.72 -16.60
C ASP A 138 8.29 -9.07 -16.02
N PRO A 139 8.40 -8.35 -14.89
CA PRO A 139 7.26 -7.65 -14.30
C PRO A 139 6.74 -6.57 -15.25
N LYS A 140 5.42 -6.49 -15.41
CA LYS A 140 4.76 -5.46 -16.21
C LYS A 140 4.06 -4.46 -15.30
N GLY A 141 4.43 -3.18 -15.41
CA GLY A 141 3.81 -2.10 -14.65
C GLY A 141 2.57 -1.55 -15.34
N VAL A 142 1.43 -1.58 -14.65
CA VAL A 142 0.19 -0.92 -15.08
C VAL A 142 0.17 0.47 -14.46
N VAL A 143 0.12 1.50 -15.30
CA VAL A 143 0.13 2.90 -14.87
C VAL A 143 -1.30 3.40 -14.61
N HIS A 144 -1.44 4.18 -13.57
CA HIS A 144 -2.71 4.76 -13.15
C HIS A 144 -2.56 6.25 -12.84
N SER A 145 -3.56 7.04 -13.25
CA SER A 145 -3.78 8.40 -12.78
C SER A 145 -4.76 8.40 -11.59
N ALA A 146 -4.93 9.57 -10.95
CA ALA A 146 -5.96 9.73 -9.93
C ALA A 146 -7.35 9.44 -10.49
N ASN A 147 -7.64 9.89 -11.72
CA ASN A 147 -8.91 9.64 -12.40
C ASN A 147 -9.16 8.16 -12.64
N THR A 148 -8.18 7.40 -13.15
CA THR A 148 -8.37 5.96 -13.41
C THR A 148 -8.59 5.15 -12.12
N LEU A 149 -7.89 5.50 -11.03
CA LEU A 149 -8.08 4.84 -9.73
C LEU A 149 -9.42 5.20 -9.09
N ASN A 150 -9.85 6.46 -9.20
CA ASN A 150 -11.09 6.92 -8.59
C ASN A 150 -12.34 6.51 -9.40
N ALA A 151 -12.22 6.29 -10.72
CA ALA A 151 -13.34 5.88 -11.56
C ALA A 151 -14.00 4.58 -11.05
N CYS A 152 -13.20 3.60 -10.62
CA CYS A 152 -13.70 2.38 -10.03
C CYS A 152 -14.50 2.67 -8.75
N ASN A 153 -13.93 3.46 -7.84
CA ASN A 153 -14.55 3.80 -6.56
C ASN A 153 -15.81 4.67 -6.73
N ALA A 154 -15.81 5.61 -7.68
CA ALA A 154 -16.97 6.41 -8.04
C ALA A 154 -18.15 5.57 -8.56
N THR A 155 -17.85 4.42 -9.17
CA THR A 155 -18.87 3.48 -9.64
C THR A 155 -19.37 2.58 -8.51
N VAL A 156 -18.47 2.04 -7.71
CA VAL A 156 -18.79 1.05 -6.67
C VAL A 156 -19.52 1.70 -5.48
N ALA A 157 -19.05 2.85 -5.01
CA ALA A 157 -19.57 3.47 -3.80
C ALA A 157 -21.10 3.74 -3.82
N PRO A 158 -21.69 4.34 -4.87
CA PRO A 158 -23.12 4.58 -4.89
C PRO A 158 -23.96 3.30 -5.05
N ILE A 159 -23.43 2.25 -5.73
CA ILE A 159 -24.15 0.97 -5.89
C ILE A 159 -24.40 0.31 -4.55
N TYR A 160 -23.43 0.36 -3.65
CA TYR A 160 -23.49 -0.26 -2.32
C TYR A 160 -23.88 0.72 -1.20
N GLY A 161 -24.12 1.99 -1.51
CA GLY A 161 -24.49 3.01 -0.54
C GLY A 161 -23.37 3.37 0.45
N PHE A 162 -22.09 3.22 0.04
CA PHE A 162 -20.98 3.57 0.91
C PHE A 162 -20.80 5.09 1.04
N GLY A 163 -20.43 5.53 2.23
CA GLY A 163 -20.21 6.93 2.57
C GLY A 163 -19.16 7.12 3.67
N PRO A 164 -19.05 8.34 4.22
CA PRO A 164 -18.06 8.68 5.25
C PRO A 164 -18.13 7.83 6.53
N ASP A 165 -19.33 7.37 6.86
CA ASP A 165 -19.57 6.55 8.06
C ASP A 165 -19.27 5.06 7.82
N SER A 166 -18.90 4.68 6.59
CA SER A 166 -18.58 3.30 6.27
C SER A 166 -17.23 2.88 6.87
N VAL A 167 -17.10 1.60 7.21
CA VAL A 167 -15.84 0.98 7.63
C VAL A 167 -15.40 0.00 6.55
N ILE A 168 -14.21 0.22 6.00
CA ILE A 168 -13.60 -0.63 4.98
C ILE A 168 -12.58 -1.53 5.67
N PHE A 169 -12.83 -2.84 5.70
CA PHE A 169 -11.86 -3.81 6.20
C PHE A 169 -11.03 -4.38 5.04
N MET A 170 -9.71 -4.37 5.17
CA MET A 170 -8.82 -4.85 4.11
C MET A 170 -7.73 -5.77 4.64
N ALA A 171 -7.80 -7.05 4.23
CA ALA A 171 -6.77 -8.06 4.47
C ALA A 171 -5.98 -8.40 3.20
N ALA A 172 -6.52 -8.08 2.01
CA ALA A 172 -5.77 -8.24 0.77
C ALA A 172 -4.57 -7.29 0.73
N SER A 173 -3.44 -7.77 0.20
CA SER A 173 -2.20 -6.98 0.14
C SER A 173 -2.38 -5.67 -0.62
N LEU A 174 -1.93 -4.57 0.00
CA LEU A 174 -1.92 -3.23 -0.61
C LEU A 174 -0.93 -3.11 -1.78
N GLY A 175 -0.05 -4.09 -1.97
CA GLY A 175 0.83 -4.19 -3.14
C GLY A 175 0.13 -4.66 -4.41
N PHE A 176 -1.14 -5.06 -4.33
CA PHE A 176 -1.96 -5.47 -5.47
C PHE A 176 -3.14 -4.51 -5.68
N SER A 177 -3.64 -4.45 -6.92
CA SER A 177 -4.73 -3.55 -7.31
C SER A 177 -5.98 -3.72 -6.44
N GLY A 178 -6.40 -4.95 -6.14
CA GLY A 178 -7.56 -5.21 -5.29
C GLY A 178 -7.43 -4.59 -3.91
N GLY A 179 -6.32 -4.83 -3.22
CA GLY A 179 -6.06 -4.27 -1.89
C GLY A 179 -5.92 -2.75 -1.93
N LEU A 180 -5.17 -2.21 -2.89
CA LEU A 180 -4.90 -0.78 -2.98
C LEU A 180 -6.16 0.03 -3.35
N ILE A 181 -6.87 -0.36 -4.41
CA ILE A 181 -7.99 0.41 -4.96
C ILE A 181 -9.20 0.34 -4.03
N HIS A 182 -9.52 -0.86 -3.53
CA HIS A 182 -10.72 -1.08 -2.71
C HIS A 182 -10.45 -0.95 -1.20
N GLY A 183 -9.21 -0.82 -0.77
CA GLY A 183 -8.81 -0.48 0.60
C GLY A 183 -8.59 1.03 0.76
N PRO A 184 -7.33 1.48 0.83
CA PRO A 184 -7.02 2.87 1.15
C PRO A 184 -7.59 3.88 0.15
N ARG A 185 -7.60 3.57 -1.15
CA ARG A 185 -8.16 4.50 -2.15
C ARG A 185 -9.66 4.68 -2.00
N LEU A 186 -10.40 3.61 -1.73
CA LEU A 186 -11.85 3.70 -1.47
C LEU A 186 -12.12 4.46 -0.18
N ALA A 187 -11.42 4.12 0.90
CA ALA A 187 -11.59 4.81 2.18
C ALA A 187 -11.33 6.32 2.08
N ILE A 188 -10.23 6.71 1.40
CA ILE A 188 -9.89 8.12 1.16
C ILE A 188 -10.96 8.80 0.28
N TYR A 189 -11.41 8.13 -0.79
CA TYR A 189 -12.45 8.67 -1.68
C TYR A 189 -13.75 9.00 -0.94
N LEU A 190 -14.12 8.14 0.01
CA LEU A 190 -15.36 8.29 0.81
C LEU A 190 -15.19 9.18 2.04
N GLY A 191 -13.95 9.41 2.52
CA GLY A 191 -13.71 9.93 3.86
C GLY A 191 -14.04 8.91 4.96
N ALA A 192 -13.98 7.61 4.64
CA ALA A 192 -14.38 6.48 5.47
C ALA A 192 -13.23 5.96 6.35
N THR A 193 -13.58 5.13 7.32
CA THR A 193 -12.59 4.43 8.16
C THR A 193 -11.98 3.25 7.41
N LEU A 194 -10.65 3.13 7.45
CA LEU A 194 -9.90 1.99 6.93
C LEU A 194 -9.37 1.15 8.09
N VAL A 195 -9.74 -0.13 8.12
CA VAL A 195 -9.23 -1.13 9.06
C VAL A 195 -8.37 -2.11 8.28
N LEU A 196 -7.09 -2.21 8.65
CA LEU A 196 -6.12 -3.06 7.97
C LEU A 196 -5.82 -4.30 8.82
N GLN A 197 -5.77 -5.46 8.17
CA GLN A 197 -5.22 -6.66 8.76
C GLN A 197 -3.88 -6.98 8.08
N GLU A 198 -2.82 -7.03 8.87
CA GLU A 198 -1.45 -7.25 8.38
C GLU A 198 -1.25 -8.65 7.81
N SER A 199 -1.60 -9.66 8.61
CA SER A 199 -1.49 -11.07 8.27
C SER A 199 -2.86 -11.72 8.31
N TRP A 200 -3.16 -12.53 7.29
CA TRP A 200 -4.45 -13.22 7.24
C TRP A 200 -4.63 -14.18 8.42
N ASN A 201 -5.69 -13.97 9.14
CA ASN A 201 -6.23 -14.86 10.17
C ASN A 201 -7.76 -14.71 10.14
N ALA A 202 -8.44 -15.78 9.78
CA ALA A 202 -9.89 -15.76 9.55
C ALA A 202 -10.68 -15.44 10.81
N GLU A 203 -10.29 -15.99 11.97
CA GLU A 203 -10.95 -15.72 13.25
C GLU A 203 -10.81 -14.25 13.65
N GLN A 204 -9.59 -13.71 13.61
CA GLN A 204 -9.34 -12.31 13.91
C GLN A 204 -10.06 -11.38 12.92
N ALA A 205 -10.16 -11.78 11.64
CA ALA A 205 -10.89 -11.02 10.63
C ALA A 205 -12.38 -10.92 10.99
N LEU A 206 -13.01 -12.06 11.34
CA LEU A 206 -14.42 -12.11 11.77
C LEU A 206 -14.67 -11.24 12.99
N GLN A 207 -13.86 -11.40 14.03
CA GLN A 207 -13.95 -10.62 15.27
C GLN A 207 -13.79 -9.11 14.99
N THR A 208 -12.79 -8.76 14.19
CA THR A 208 -12.50 -7.34 13.87
C THR A 208 -13.61 -6.73 13.02
N MET A 209 -14.05 -7.41 11.96
CA MET A 209 -15.16 -6.92 11.13
C MET A 209 -16.45 -6.73 11.93
N ALA A 210 -16.76 -7.68 12.81
CA ALA A 210 -17.95 -7.57 13.66
C ALA A 210 -17.83 -6.46 14.72
N ARG A 211 -16.66 -6.27 15.31
CA ARG A 211 -16.38 -5.22 16.31
C ARG A 211 -16.42 -3.82 15.69
N GLU A 212 -15.79 -3.66 14.53
CA GLU A 212 -15.69 -2.36 13.86
C GLU A 212 -16.91 -2.04 12.98
N GLY A 213 -17.84 -2.96 12.80
CA GLY A 213 -19.00 -2.77 11.92
C GLY A 213 -18.61 -2.63 10.46
N ALA A 214 -17.72 -3.50 9.97
CA ALA A 214 -17.22 -3.41 8.60
C ALA A 214 -18.36 -3.52 7.58
N ALA A 215 -18.46 -2.49 6.73
CA ALA A 215 -19.46 -2.41 5.67
C ALA A 215 -18.97 -3.02 4.35
N PHE A 216 -17.65 -3.10 4.17
CA PHE A 216 -17.04 -3.63 2.95
C PHE A 216 -15.70 -4.31 3.23
N THR A 217 -15.48 -5.38 2.47
CA THR A 217 -14.19 -6.06 2.34
C THR A 217 -14.05 -6.69 0.96
N LEU A 218 -12.82 -6.92 0.51
CA LEU A 218 -12.53 -7.67 -0.70
C LEU A 218 -11.75 -8.94 -0.34
N PHE A 219 -12.33 -10.09 -0.64
CA PHE A 219 -11.68 -11.37 -0.43
C PHE A 219 -11.36 -12.07 -1.76
N THR A 220 -10.21 -12.71 -1.81
CA THR A 220 -9.98 -13.76 -2.80
C THR A 220 -10.81 -14.99 -2.43
N PRO A 221 -11.10 -15.90 -3.38
CA PRO A 221 -11.82 -17.14 -3.06
C PRO A 221 -11.19 -17.93 -1.90
N THR A 222 -9.87 -17.94 -1.80
CA THR A 222 -9.13 -18.62 -0.70
C THR A 222 -9.45 -17.99 0.65
N LEU A 223 -9.35 -16.66 0.76
CA LEU A 223 -9.65 -15.96 2.02
C LEU A 223 -11.10 -16.14 2.43
N LEU A 224 -12.02 -16.12 1.47
CA LEU A 224 -13.44 -16.38 1.73
C LEU A 224 -13.68 -17.81 2.21
N HIS A 225 -13.04 -18.79 1.58
CA HIS A 225 -13.13 -20.20 2.00
C HIS A 225 -12.66 -20.37 3.45
N ASP A 226 -11.50 -19.80 3.81
CA ASP A 226 -10.96 -19.86 5.17
C ASP A 226 -11.92 -19.19 6.18
N LEU A 227 -12.51 -18.06 5.78
CA LEU A 227 -13.47 -17.33 6.63
C LEU A 227 -14.70 -18.18 6.94
N LEU A 228 -15.31 -18.78 5.89
CA LEU A 228 -16.50 -19.62 6.03
C LEU A 228 -16.22 -20.92 6.78
N GLY A 229 -14.99 -21.45 6.70
CA GLY A 229 -14.54 -22.65 7.41
C GLY A 229 -14.04 -22.40 8.82
N SER A 230 -14.00 -21.15 9.29
CA SER A 230 -13.53 -20.80 10.63
C SER A 230 -14.54 -21.23 11.71
N ASP A 231 -14.06 -21.80 12.81
CA ASP A 231 -14.89 -22.14 13.97
C ASP A 231 -15.57 -20.91 14.60
N ALA A 232 -15.05 -19.72 14.36
CA ALA A 232 -15.63 -18.46 14.79
C ALA A 232 -16.78 -17.96 13.88
N PHE A 233 -16.96 -18.52 12.67
CA PHE A 233 -17.97 -18.06 11.73
C PHE A 233 -19.40 -18.16 12.26
N PRO A 234 -19.83 -19.22 12.97
CA PRO A 234 -21.18 -19.30 13.53
C PRO A 234 -21.53 -18.18 14.52
N GLU A 235 -20.52 -17.66 15.22
CA GLU A 235 -20.72 -16.57 16.20
C GLU A 235 -20.71 -15.18 15.53
N TYR A 236 -19.74 -14.90 14.67
CA TYR A 236 -19.48 -13.56 14.13
C TYR A 236 -20.03 -13.37 12.72
N GLY A 237 -20.09 -14.42 11.91
CA GLY A 237 -20.58 -14.35 10.53
C GLY A 237 -21.99 -13.74 10.40
N PRO A 238 -22.97 -14.14 11.26
CA PRO A 238 -24.31 -13.57 11.22
C PRO A 238 -24.39 -12.07 11.57
N ARG A 239 -23.32 -11.51 12.16
CA ARG A 239 -23.22 -10.10 12.48
C ARG A 239 -22.71 -9.25 11.31
N LEU A 240 -22.17 -9.91 10.27
CA LEU A 240 -21.71 -9.24 9.07
C LEU A 240 -22.92 -9.01 8.15
N VAL A 241 -23.10 -7.77 7.76
CA VAL A 241 -24.08 -7.44 6.73
C VAL A 241 -23.45 -7.73 5.38
N LEU A 242 -23.76 -8.89 4.82
CA LEU A 242 -23.38 -9.23 3.45
C LEU A 242 -24.39 -8.57 2.52
N GLN A 243 -23.99 -7.51 1.85
CA GLN A 243 -24.76 -6.86 0.78
C GLN A 243 -24.32 -7.37 -0.57
#